data_b125cfcaf954ffba6385ebd3cd39921c
#
_entry.id   b125cfcaf954ffba6385ebd3cd39921c
#
_cell.length_a   1.000
_cell.length_b   1.000
_cell.length_c   1.000
_cell.angle_alpha   90.00
_cell.angle_beta   90.00
_cell.angle_gamma   90.00
#
_symmetry.space_group_name_H-M   'P 1'
#
loop_
_entity.id
_entity.type
_entity.pdbx_description
1 polymer ?
#
loop_
_entity_poly.entity_id
_entity_poly.type
_entity_poly.pdbx_seq_one_letter_code
_entity_poly.pdbx_strand_id
1 'polypeptide(L)'
;MRDRAYEAPIQLYDVVYVIIPRLDQAQKLVNKTLDTLIDGARNPKDLTKRLEQRREFTLELQAIHTNLEHLLERYRADVKDMLASGGASGNRTVEPDAMEQDAIERAKEIYRKVVAFQTGRREVPW
;
A
#
# COMPACT_ATOMS: atom_id res chain seq x y z
N MET A 1 -6.52 -1.86 -16.54
CA MET A 1 -7.35 -0.89 -15.80
C MET A 1 -6.54 0.38 -15.54
N ARG A 2 -7.10 1.51 -15.88
CA ARG A 2 -6.49 2.79 -15.58
C ARG A 2 -6.90 3.24 -14.17
N ASP A 3 -5.92 3.55 -13.35
CA ASP A 3 -6.19 3.95 -11.98
C ASP A 3 -5.62 5.33 -11.69
N ARG A 4 -6.49 6.32 -11.61
CA ARG A 4 -6.11 7.72 -11.44
C ARG A 4 -5.70 8.07 -10.01
N ALA A 5 -5.99 7.23 -9.05
CA ALA A 5 -5.67 7.51 -7.65
C ALA A 5 -4.17 7.75 -7.42
N TYR A 6 -3.33 7.12 -8.24
CA TYR A 6 -1.89 7.19 -8.13
C TYR A 6 -1.23 8.16 -9.11
N GLU A 7 -2.01 8.84 -9.94
CA GLU A 7 -1.50 9.73 -10.99
C GLU A 7 -1.70 11.20 -10.62
N ALA A 8 -0.69 12.01 -10.94
CA ALA A 8 -0.81 13.46 -10.73
C ALA A 8 -1.91 14.05 -11.65
N PRO A 9 -2.69 15.03 -11.19
CA PRO A 9 -2.67 15.60 -9.85
C PRO A 9 -3.26 14.64 -8.79
N ILE A 10 -2.52 14.45 -7.69
CA ILE A 10 -2.94 13.54 -6.61
C ILE A 10 -3.96 14.26 -5.72
N GLN A 11 -5.08 13.60 -5.44
CA GLN A 11 -6.12 14.13 -4.56
C GLN A 11 -5.95 13.57 -3.15
N LEU A 12 -6.10 14.42 -2.13
CA LEU A 12 -6.02 13.98 -0.74
C LEU A 12 -7.05 12.89 -0.43
N TYR A 13 -8.26 13.02 -0.98
CA TYR A 13 -9.30 12.00 -0.86
C TYR A 13 -8.80 10.62 -1.30
N ASP A 14 -8.10 10.56 -2.42
CA ASP A 14 -7.58 9.29 -2.95
C ASP A 14 -6.50 8.71 -2.05
N VAL A 15 -5.64 9.53 -1.46
CA VAL A 15 -4.63 9.04 -0.51
C VAL A 15 -5.30 8.39 0.69
N VAL A 16 -6.29 9.05 1.29
CA VAL A 16 -6.96 8.60 2.52
C VAL A 16 -7.89 7.41 2.27
N TYR A 17 -8.69 7.45 1.20
CA TYR A 17 -9.78 6.48 0.99
C TYR A 17 -9.52 5.45 -0.10
N VAL A 18 -8.48 5.61 -0.89
CA VAL A 18 -8.15 4.64 -1.95
C VAL A 18 -6.76 4.04 -1.73
N ILE A 19 -5.72 4.85 -1.72
CA ILE A 19 -4.33 4.36 -1.69
C ILE A 19 -4.04 3.61 -0.38
N ILE A 20 -4.28 4.24 0.76
CA ILE A 20 -4.00 3.63 2.07
C ILE A 20 -4.85 2.38 2.32
N PRO A 21 -6.18 2.39 2.11
CA PRO A 21 -6.98 1.19 2.27
C PRO A 21 -6.57 0.03 1.35
N ARG A 22 -6.21 0.32 0.12
CA ARG A 22 -5.70 -0.71 -0.81
C ARG A 22 -4.37 -1.29 -0.35
N LEU A 23 -3.50 -0.45 0.18
CA LEU A 23 -2.22 -0.90 0.74
C LEU A 23 -2.44 -1.82 1.94
N ASP A 24 -3.39 -1.47 2.82
CA ASP A 24 -3.75 -2.29 3.98
C ASP A 24 -4.34 -3.63 3.56
N GLN A 25 -5.20 -3.66 2.55
CA GLN A 25 -5.76 -4.89 2.00
C GLN A 25 -4.67 -5.77 1.37
N ALA A 26 -3.76 -5.16 0.62
CA ALA A 26 -2.62 -5.85 0.02
C ALA A 26 -1.74 -6.49 1.10
N GLN A 27 -1.47 -5.76 2.17
CA GLN A 27 -0.69 -6.26 3.30
C GLN A 27 -1.32 -7.52 3.92
N LYS A 28 -2.64 -7.48 4.14
CA LYS A 28 -3.36 -8.63 4.69
C LYS A 28 -3.27 -9.84 3.78
N LEU A 29 -3.46 -9.66 2.48
CA LEU A 29 -3.40 -10.75 1.51
C LEU A 29 -2.00 -11.34 1.42
N VAL A 30 -0.98 -10.51 1.30
CA VAL A 30 0.42 -10.97 1.21
C VAL A 30 0.82 -11.71 2.48
N ASN A 31 0.50 -11.17 3.66
CA ASN A 31 0.82 -11.83 4.92
C ASN A 31 0.10 -13.17 5.08
N LYS A 32 -1.18 -13.23 4.70
CA LYS A 32 -1.94 -14.48 4.74
C LYS A 32 -1.32 -15.54 3.82
N THR A 33 -0.93 -15.15 2.62
CA THR A 33 -0.30 -16.06 1.66
C THR A 33 1.05 -16.55 2.17
N LEU A 34 1.87 -15.63 2.73
CA LEU A 34 3.14 -16.00 3.34
C LEU A 34 2.97 -16.91 4.55
N ASP A 35 1.96 -16.66 5.40
CA ASP A 35 1.65 -17.55 6.53
C ASP A 35 1.38 -18.97 6.06
N THR A 36 0.58 -19.12 5.01
CA THR A 36 0.28 -20.43 4.42
C THR A 36 1.55 -21.13 3.92
N LEU A 37 2.42 -20.38 3.24
CA LEU A 37 3.67 -20.93 2.73
C LEU A 37 4.67 -21.27 3.84
N ILE A 38 4.71 -20.48 4.90
CA ILE A 38 5.55 -20.74 6.07
C ILE A 38 5.08 -21.99 6.79
N ASP A 39 3.77 -22.13 7.02
CA ASP A 39 3.19 -23.30 7.67
C ASP A 39 3.39 -24.58 6.84
N GLY A 40 3.43 -24.45 5.51
CA GLY A 40 3.64 -25.56 4.59
C GLY A 40 5.10 -25.83 4.23
N ALA A 41 6.05 -25.07 4.79
CA ALA A 41 7.48 -25.26 4.47
C ALA A 41 7.96 -26.64 4.92
N ARG A 42 8.64 -27.36 4.00
CA ARG A 42 9.06 -28.75 4.22
C ARG A 42 10.50 -28.90 4.67
N ASN A 43 11.29 -27.86 4.58
CA ASN A 43 12.70 -27.88 4.95
C ASN A 43 13.16 -26.49 5.42
N PRO A 44 14.30 -26.42 6.13
CA PRO A 44 14.82 -25.15 6.66
C PRO A 44 15.11 -24.10 5.58
N LYS A 45 15.58 -24.53 4.42
CA LYS A 45 15.89 -23.62 3.30
C LYS A 45 14.63 -22.93 2.78
N ASP A 46 13.56 -23.67 2.59
CA ASP A 46 12.28 -23.15 2.14
C ASP A 46 11.68 -22.20 3.18
N LEU A 47 11.71 -22.61 4.44
CA LEU A 47 11.24 -21.76 5.55
C LEU A 47 12.00 -20.44 5.60
N THR A 48 13.32 -20.48 5.53
CA THR A 48 14.18 -19.29 5.54
C THR A 48 13.82 -18.34 4.39
N LYS A 49 13.62 -18.88 3.20
CA LYS A 49 13.23 -18.09 2.03
C LYS A 49 11.93 -17.33 2.28
N ARG A 50 10.92 -18.01 2.84
CA ARG A 50 9.62 -17.38 3.10
C ARG A 50 9.68 -16.33 4.19
N LEU A 51 10.46 -16.57 5.24
CA LEU A 51 10.68 -15.60 6.30
C LEU A 51 11.40 -14.35 5.80
N GLU A 52 12.38 -14.51 4.91
CA GLU A 52 13.06 -13.39 4.28
C GLU A 52 12.11 -12.57 3.40
N GLN A 53 11.27 -13.23 2.61
CA GLN A 53 10.26 -12.55 1.79
C GLN A 53 9.31 -11.72 2.67
N ARG A 54 8.86 -12.27 3.79
CA ARG A 54 8.02 -11.54 4.73
C ARG A 54 8.74 -10.31 5.28
N ARG A 55 9.99 -10.47 5.69
CA ARG A 55 10.79 -9.37 6.25
C ARG A 55 10.95 -8.24 5.23
N GLU A 56 11.32 -8.57 4.00
CA GLU A 56 11.51 -7.58 2.94
C GLU A 56 10.21 -6.83 2.66
N PHE A 57 9.10 -7.54 2.56
CA PHE A 57 7.80 -6.93 2.33
C PHE A 57 7.39 -6.01 3.48
N THR A 58 7.59 -6.45 4.74
CA THR A 58 7.28 -5.66 5.92
C THR A 58 8.08 -4.35 5.94
N LEU A 59 9.38 -4.42 5.64
CA LEU A 59 10.24 -3.24 5.60
C LEU A 59 9.82 -2.27 4.49
N GLU A 60 9.47 -2.77 3.32
CA GLU A 60 8.97 -1.95 2.22
C GLU A 60 7.67 -1.24 2.61
N LEU A 61 6.72 -1.96 3.22
CA LEU A 61 5.46 -1.37 3.68
C LEU A 61 5.68 -0.30 4.75
N GLN A 62 6.58 -0.53 5.69
CA GLN A 62 6.90 0.47 6.72
C GLN A 62 7.42 1.76 6.10
N ALA A 63 8.31 1.66 5.12
CA ALA A 63 8.85 2.82 4.43
C ALA A 63 7.74 3.59 3.67
N ILE A 64 6.86 2.86 2.98
CA ILE A 64 5.72 3.47 2.28
C ILE A 64 4.79 4.17 3.25
N HIS A 65 4.38 3.50 4.33
CA HIS A 65 3.49 4.07 5.34
C HIS A 65 4.09 5.32 5.98
N THR A 66 5.37 5.30 6.33
CA THR A 66 6.05 6.46 6.92
C THR A 66 5.95 7.68 6.01
N ASN A 67 6.19 7.51 4.73
CA ASN A 67 6.14 8.62 3.77
C ASN A 67 4.71 9.08 3.47
N LEU A 68 3.74 8.16 3.43
CA LEU A 68 2.34 8.54 3.28
C LEU A 68 1.82 9.27 4.53
N GLU A 69 2.21 8.84 5.73
CA GLU A 69 1.88 9.53 6.97
C GLU A 69 2.48 10.94 7.01
N HIS A 70 3.70 11.10 6.51
CA HIS A 70 4.33 12.41 6.37
C HIS A 70 3.51 13.33 5.46
N LEU A 71 3.02 12.81 4.35
CA LEU A 71 2.13 13.55 3.46
C LEU A 71 0.85 13.98 4.17
N LEU A 72 0.20 13.06 4.88
CA LEU A 72 -1.03 13.36 5.63
C LEU A 72 -0.79 14.38 6.73
N GLU A 73 0.35 14.36 7.38
CA GLU A 73 0.70 15.32 8.42
C GLU A 73 0.84 16.73 7.87
N ARG A 74 1.38 16.89 6.66
CA ARG A 74 1.47 18.19 6.00
C ARG A 74 0.11 18.79 5.66
N TYR A 75 -0.92 17.95 5.52
CA TYR A 75 -2.30 18.34 5.21
C TYR A 75 -3.25 18.01 6.37
N ARG A 76 -2.74 18.03 7.61
CA ARG A 76 -3.46 17.59 8.80
C ARG A 76 -4.86 18.20 8.94
N ALA A 77 -5.01 19.51 8.76
CA ALA A 77 -6.30 20.18 8.91
C ALA A 77 -7.33 19.65 7.92
N ASP A 78 -6.92 19.46 6.67
CA ASP A 78 -7.79 18.93 5.62
C ASP A 78 -8.15 17.47 5.88
N VAL A 79 -7.20 16.67 6.36
CA VAL A 79 -7.45 15.26 6.74
C VAL A 79 -8.47 15.19 7.89
N LYS A 80 -8.34 16.04 8.90
CA LYS A 80 -9.30 16.10 10.00
C LYS A 80 -10.71 16.42 9.51
N ASP A 81 -10.85 17.43 8.65
CA ASP A 81 -12.14 17.81 8.06
C ASP A 81 -12.72 16.65 7.25
N MET A 82 -11.88 15.99 6.48
CA MET A 82 -12.28 14.85 5.66
C MET A 82 -12.81 13.70 6.51
N LEU A 83 -12.08 13.32 7.56
CA LEU A 83 -12.49 12.24 8.45
C LEU A 83 -13.76 12.59 9.24
N ALA A 84 -13.87 13.83 9.70
CA ALA A 84 -15.04 14.29 10.45
C ALA A 84 -16.31 14.32 9.58
N SER A 85 -16.17 14.56 8.28
CA SER A 85 -17.30 14.68 7.34
C SER A 85 -17.58 13.39 6.55
N GLY A 86 -16.84 12.31 6.82
CA GLY A 86 -16.98 11.08 6.04
C GLY A 86 -16.57 11.24 4.57
N GLY A 87 -15.64 12.16 4.30
CA GLY A 87 -15.15 12.43 2.95
C GLY A 87 -15.89 13.54 2.22
N ALA A 88 -16.91 14.18 2.85
CA ALA A 88 -17.70 15.22 2.20
C ALA A 88 -16.96 16.55 2.08
N SER A 89 -15.96 16.80 2.93
CA SER A 89 -15.14 18.01 2.89
C SER A 89 -13.67 17.67 3.12
N GLY A 90 -12.80 18.66 2.97
CA GLY A 90 -11.36 18.50 3.21
C GLY A 90 -10.56 18.01 2.01
N ASN A 91 -11.21 17.62 0.92
CA ASN A 91 -10.45 17.18 -0.27
C ASN A 91 -9.74 18.36 -0.93
N ARG A 92 -8.53 18.11 -1.38
CA ARG A 92 -7.75 19.06 -2.18
C ARG A 92 -6.68 18.32 -2.97
N THR A 93 -6.15 18.97 -4.00
CA THR A 93 -4.96 18.49 -4.69
C THR A 93 -3.76 18.64 -3.77
N VAL A 94 -2.98 17.59 -3.64
CA VAL A 94 -1.74 17.59 -2.85
C VAL A 94 -0.53 17.65 -3.76
N GLU A 95 0.58 18.15 -3.21
CA GLU A 95 1.86 18.21 -3.92
C GLU A 95 2.87 17.33 -3.17
N PRO A 96 2.99 16.05 -3.54
CA PRO A 96 3.94 15.15 -2.90
C PRO A 96 5.37 15.62 -3.12
N ASP A 97 6.21 15.49 -2.08
CA ASP A 97 7.64 15.60 -2.28
C ASP A 97 8.18 14.33 -2.95
N ALA A 98 9.50 14.28 -3.22
CA ALA A 98 10.11 13.15 -3.94
C ALA A 98 9.91 11.82 -3.19
N MET A 99 10.03 11.83 -1.87
CA MET A 99 9.86 10.62 -1.04
C MET A 99 8.40 10.17 -0.99
N GLU A 100 7.49 11.12 -0.87
CA GLU A 100 6.04 10.86 -0.87
C GLU A 100 5.58 10.34 -2.23
N GLN A 101 6.08 10.92 -3.30
CA GLN A 101 5.78 10.46 -4.66
C GLN A 101 6.27 9.03 -4.88
N ASP A 102 7.48 8.72 -4.44
CA ASP A 102 8.02 7.37 -4.51
C ASP A 102 7.15 6.39 -3.74
N ALA A 103 6.68 6.77 -2.55
CA ALA A 103 5.78 5.94 -1.75
C ALA A 103 4.46 5.65 -2.48
N ILE A 104 3.88 6.66 -3.13
CA ILE A 104 2.65 6.51 -3.91
C ILE A 104 2.86 5.52 -5.06
N GLU A 105 3.97 5.64 -5.78
CA GLU A 105 4.29 4.73 -6.89
C GLU A 105 4.55 3.31 -6.43
N ARG A 106 5.22 3.14 -5.28
CA ARG A 106 5.43 1.82 -4.69
C ARG A 106 4.11 1.19 -4.22
N ALA A 107 3.23 1.98 -3.63
CA ALA A 107 1.89 1.53 -3.24
C ALA A 107 1.08 1.07 -4.46
N LYS A 108 1.17 1.80 -5.57
CA LYS A 108 0.57 1.41 -6.85
C LYS A 108 1.10 0.06 -7.34
N GLU A 109 2.41 -0.12 -7.30
CA GLU A 109 3.04 -1.35 -7.76
C GLU A 109 2.63 -2.56 -6.91
N ILE A 110 2.57 -2.40 -5.60
CA ILE A 110 2.08 -3.44 -4.69
C ILE A 110 0.63 -3.80 -5.04
N TYR A 111 -0.22 -2.82 -5.25
CA TYR A 111 -1.61 -3.04 -5.62
C TYR A 111 -1.73 -3.80 -6.95
N ARG A 112 -0.94 -3.41 -7.95
CA ARG A 112 -0.93 -4.09 -9.27
C ARG A 112 -0.57 -5.57 -9.14
N LYS A 113 0.44 -5.89 -8.35
CA LYS A 113 0.87 -7.28 -8.12
C LYS A 113 -0.22 -8.08 -7.41
N VAL A 114 -0.89 -7.50 -6.43
CA VAL A 114 -1.99 -8.14 -5.72
C VAL A 114 -3.17 -8.41 -6.67
N VAL A 115 -3.56 -7.44 -7.49
CA VAL A 115 -4.64 -7.61 -8.47
C VAL A 115 -4.26 -8.68 -9.49
N ALA A 116 -3.02 -8.68 -9.97
CA ALA A 116 -2.54 -9.69 -10.92
C ALA A 116 -2.60 -11.10 -10.31
N PHE A 117 -2.25 -11.24 -9.03
CA PHE A 117 -2.39 -12.50 -8.31
C PHE A 117 -3.85 -12.93 -8.19
N GLN A 118 -4.73 -12.03 -7.79
CA GLN A 118 -6.16 -12.31 -7.65
C GLN A 118 -6.84 -12.68 -8.96
N THR A 119 -6.33 -12.20 -10.08
CA THR A 119 -6.87 -12.49 -11.42
C THR A 119 -6.13 -13.62 -12.13
N GLY A 120 -5.27 -14.35 -11.43
CA GLY A 120 -4.57 -15.51 -11.96
C GLY A 120 -3.39 -15.21 -12.88
N ARG A 121 -2.92 -13.94 -12.91
CA ARG A 121 -1.79 -13.52 -13.76
C ARG A 121 -0.43 -13.60 -13.07
N ARG A 122 -0.41 -13.84 -11.77
CA ARG A 122 0.80 -14.03 -10.98
C ARG A 122 0.59 -15.19 -10.02
N GLU A 123 1.67 -15.92 -9.74
CA GLU A 123 1.63 -17.06 -8.82
C GLU A 123 1.69 -16.62 -7.34
N VAL A 124 2.22 -15.41 -7.09
CA VAL A 124 2.34 -14.85 -5.74
C VAL A 124 1.91 -13.38 -5.75
N PRO A 125 1.39 -12.85 -4.63
CA PRO A 125 0.92 -11.46 -4.57
C PRO A 125 2.02 -10.40 -4.38
N TRP A 126 3.26 -10.85 -4.24
CA TRP A 126 4.39 -9.92 -4.10
C TRP A 126 5.29 -9.88 -5.31
#